data_239c27e325cad851310d1a478f42433a
#
_entry.id   239c27e325cad851310d1a478f42433a
#
_cell.length_a   1.000
_cell.length_b   1.000
_cell.length_c   1.000
_cell.angle_alpha   90.00
_cell.angle_beta   90.00
_cell.angle_gamma   90.00
#
_symmetry.space_group_name_H-M   'P 1'
#
loop_
_entity.id
_entity.type
_entity.pdbx_description
1 polymer ?
#
loop_
_entity_poly.entity_id
_entity_poly.type
_entity_poly.pdbx_seq_one_letter_code
_entity_poly.pdbx_strand_id
1 'polypeptide(L)'
;MVIALKNDDLEVQFKTFGGELSSIRSKEGIEYLWQGDPEYWSGQAPVLFPICGSVRNGQVQYHLKDGVKTGQLPRHGLIRKREFELKEQTDHRLVFEITSNDESLQNYPYHFRVEIAYELKGKEITITYRVQNLESDQVMPYFIGGHPAFRCPLLADEDYEDY
;
A
#
# COMPACT_ATOMS: atom_id res chain seq x y z
N MET A 1 -0.06 -3.59 18.65
CA MET A 1 -1.33 -2.83 18.78
C MET A 1 -2.09 -3.04 17.48
N VAL A 2 -3.37 -3.43 17.53
CA VAL A 2 -4.21 -3.51 16.31
C VAL A 2 -4.64 -2.09 15.96
N ILE A 3 -4.38 -1.66 14.73
CA ILE A 3 -4.86 -0.39 14.19
C ILE A 3 -6.15 -0.71 13.43
N ALA A 4 -7.27 -0.10 13.84
CA ALA A 4 -8.56 -0.37 13.23
C ALA A 4 -9.44 0.89 13.15
N LEU A 5 -10.31 0.90 12.14
CA LEU A 5 -11.48 1.76 12.04
C LEU A 5 -12.72 0.88 12.14
N LYS A 6 -13.76 1.35 12.84
CA LYS A 6 -14.97 0.59 13.06
C LYS A 6 -16.21 1.48 13.07
N ASN A 7 -17.27 1.00 12.47
CA ASN A 7 -18.60 1.59 12.55
C ASN A 7 -19.67 0.48 12.71
N ASP A 8 -20.95 0.80 12.51
CA ASP A 8 -22.05 -0.16 12.64
C ASP A 8 -22.10 -1.23 11.55
N ASP A 9 -21.40 -1.04 10.43
CA ASP A 9 -21.40 -1.92 9.26
C ASP A 9 -20.13 -2.77 9.14
N LEU A 10 -18.96 -2.14 9.38
CA LEU A 10 -17.63 -2.72 9.10
C LEU A 10 -16.66 -2.52 10.26
N GLU A 11 -15.76 -3.48 10.39
CA GLU A 11 -14.50 -3.37 11.11
C GLU A 11 -13.35 -3.57 10.10
N VAL A 12 -12.48 -2.57 10.01
CA VAL A 12 -11.36 -2.54 9.05
C VAL A 12 -10.06 -2.46 9.82
N GLN A 13 -9.14 -3.41 9.59
CA GLN A 13 -7.86 -3.47 10.28
C GLN A 13 -6.71 -3.17 9.32
N PHE A 14 -5.61 -2.66 9.88
CA PHE A 14 -4.46 -2.17 9.15
C PHE A 14 -3.15 -2.62 9.76
N LYS A 15 -2.08 -2.63 8.95
CA LYS A 15 -0.70 -2.85 9.37
C LYS A 15 0.13 -1.60 9.08
N THR A 16 1.01 -1.24 9.99
CA THR A 16 2.06 -0.23 9.73
C THR A 16 3.07 -0.72 8.71
N PHE A 17 3.39 -2.03 8.74
CA PHE A 17 4.22 -2.65 7.72
C PHE A 17 3.48 -2.68 6.37
N GLY A 18 4.00 -1.92 5.41
CA GLY A 18 3.36 -1.70 4.11
C GLY A 18 2.30 -0.59 4.08
N GLY A 19 1.85 -0.08 5.25
CA GLY A 19 0.77 0.89 5.35
C GLY A 19 -0.55 0.36 4.77
N GLU A 20 -0.81 -0.94 4.89
CA GLU A 20 -1.84 -1.66 4.12
C GLU A 20 -3.02 -2.14 4.96
N LEU A 21 -4.14 -2.38 4.28
CA LEU A 21 -5.29 -3.13 4.79
C LEU A 21 -4.89 -4.56 5.15
N SER A 22 -5.42 -5.07 6.26
CA SER A 22 -5.19 -6.45 6.71
C SER A 22 -6.47 -7.24 6.99
N SER A 23 -7.61 -6.57 7.17
CA SER A 23 -8.92 -7.19 7.31
C SER A 23 -10.01 -6.19 6.94
N ILE A 24 -11.07 -6.67 6.32
CA ILE A 24 -12.33 -5.95 6.10
C ILE A 24 -13.43 -6.91 6.49
N ARG A 25 -14.03 -6.70 7.65
CA ARG A 25 -15.03 -7.61 8.19
C ARG A 25 -16.38 -6.95 8.35
N SER A 26 -17.45 -7.62 7.88
CA SER A 26 -18.80 -7.16 8.12
C SER A 26 -19.21 -7.36 9.59
N LYS A 27 -20.32 -6.73 9.98
CA LYS A 27 -20.98 -6.90 11.27
C LYS A 27 -21.36 -8.37 11.55
N GLU A 28 -21.71 -9.13 10.52
CA GLU A 28 -22.06 -10.55 10.57
C GLU A 28 -20.82 -11.45 10.65
N GLY A 29 -19.61 -10.89 10.55
CA GLY A 29 -18.35 -11.61 10.67
C GLY A 29 -17.76 -12.10 9.34
N ILE A 30 -18.35 -11.71 8.21
CA ILE A 30 -17.82 -12.06 6.87
C ILE A 30 -16.54 -11.28 6.62
N GLU A 31 -15.44 -11.98 6.34
CA GLU A 31 -14.15 -11.39 5.96
C GLU A 31 -14.07 -11.25 4.43
N TYR A 32 -13.93 -10.02 3.96
CA TYR A 32 -13.86 -9.71 2.53
C TYR A 32 -12.44 -9.73 1.97
N LEU A 33 -11.44 -9.45 2.82
CA LEU A 33 -10.06 -9.40 2.36
C LEU A 33 -9.40 -10.78 2.44
N TRP A 34 -8.56 -11.10 1.46
CA TRP A 34 -7.68 -12.26 1.51
C TRP A 34 -6.79 -12.22 2.76
N GLN A 35 -6.65 -13.35 3.46
CA GLN A 35 -5.97 -13.38 4.76
C GLN A 35 -4.49 -13.82 4.68
N GLY A 36 -3.92 -13.81 3.48
CA GLY A 36 -2.46 -13.95 3.31
C GLY A 36 -1.97 -15.36 3.54
N ASP A 37 -2.66 -16.38 3.03
CA ASP A 37 -2.20 -17.77 3.13
C ASP A 37 -0.86 -17.94 2.39
N PRO A 38 0.24 -18.29 3.10
CA PRO A 38 1.56 -18.39 2.51
C PRO A 38 1.71 -19.54 1.50
N GLU A 39 0.80 -20.52 1.48
CA GLU A 39 0.78 -21.57 0.46
C GLU A 39 0.49 -20.99 -0.93
N TYR A 40 -0.31 -19.93 -1.01
CA TYR A 40 -0.68 -19.28 -2.27
C TYR A 40 -0.04 -17.90 -2.40
N TRP A 41 -0.34 -17.01 -1.48
CA TRP A 41 0.20 -15.64 -1.47
C TRP A 41 0.07 -15.00 -0.10
N SER A 42 1.20 -14.68 0.53
CA SER A 42 1.27 -14.09 1.87
C SER A 42 0.92 -12.59 1.94
N GLY A 43 0.74 -11.91 0.80
CA GLY A 43 0.31 -10.51 0.76
C GLY A 43 -1.20 -10.38 0.99
N GLN A 44 -1.67 -9.16 1.23
CA GLN A 44 -3.08 -8.85 1.44
C GLN A 44 -3.53 -7.66 0.57
N ALA A 45 -2.99 -6.46 0.81
CA ALA A 45 -3.37 -5.25 0.10
C ALA A 45 -2.18 -4.30 -0.13
N PRO A 46 -1.04 -4.77 -0.67
CA PRO A 46 0.16 -3.95 -0.74
C PRO A 46 -0.03 -2.70 -1.59
N VAL A 47 0.61 -1.61 -1.15
CA VAL A 47 0.72 -0.37 -1.91
C VAL A 47 2.04 -0.37 -2.67
N LEU A 48 1.96 -0.08 -3.96
CA LEU A 48 3.03 -0.21 -4.94
C LEU A 48 3.61 1.17 -5.25
N PHE A 49 4.91 1.37 -5.02
CA PHE A 49 5.62 2.62 -5.32
C PHE A 49 7.15 2.39 -5.25
N PRO A 50 7.96 2.99 -6.10
CA PRO A 50 7.65 3.94 -7.17
C PRO A 50 7.35 3.26 -8.53
N ILE A 51 7.14 1.95 -8.55
CA ILE A 51 6.72 1.21 -9.75
C ILE A 51 5.59 0.23 -9.43
N CYS A 52 4.71 0.01 -10.44
CA CYS A 52 3.73 -1.07 -10.46
C CYS A 52 4.23 -2.17 -11.42
N GLY A 53 4.37 -3.40 -10.94
CA GLY A 53 4.96 -4.49 -11.72
C GLY A 53 6.48 -4.58 -11.59
N SER A 54 7.17 -4.96 -12.65
CA SER A 54 8.61 -5.18 -12.69
C SER A 54 9.25 -4.36 -13.80
N VAL A 55 10.49 -3.93 -13.59
CA VAL A 55 11.35 -3.35 -14.62
C VAL A 55 12.28 -4.42 -15.18
N ARG A 56 12.78 -4.21 -16.38
CA ARG A 56 13.67 -5.17 -17.06
C ARG A 56 14.93 -5.41 -16.22
N ASN A 57 15.22 -6.65 -15.89
CA ASN A 57 16.36 -7.08 -15.06
C ASN A 57 16.40 -6.42 -13.66
N GLY A 58 15.28 -5.85 -13.17
CA GLY A 58 15.23 -5.10 -11.91
C GLY A 58 15.94 -3.75 -11.94
N GLN A 59 16.46 -3.30 -13.09
CA GLN A 59 17.29 -2.10 -13.21
C GLN A 59 16.54 -0.93 -13.81
N VAL A 60 16.77 0.26 -13.24
CA VAL A 60 16.28 1.55 -13.75
C VAL A 60 17.43 2.52 -13.85
N GLN A 61 17.47 3.27 -14.94
CA GLN A 61 18.37 4.40 -15.10
C GLN A 61 17.63 5.71 -14.88
N TYR A 62 18.17 6.55 -14.02
CA TYR A 62 17.66 7.87 -13.70
C TYR A 62 18.59 8.92 -14.30
N HIS A 63 18.03 9.76 -15.16
CA HIS A 63 18.74 10.90 -15.73
C HIS A 63 18.56 12.10 -14.81
N LEU A 64 19.55 12.33 -13.95
CA LEU A 64 19.59 13.41 -12.99
C LEU A 64 20.36 14.61 -13.59
N LYS A 65 20.27 15.77 -12.95
CA LYS A 65 21.00 16.98 -13.39
C LYS A 65 22.52 16.81 -13.42
N ASP A 66 23.04 16.04 -12.46
CA ASP A 66 24.46 15.79 -12.26
C ASP A 66 24.96 14.48 -12.87
N GLY A 67 24.12 13.81 -13.67
CA GLY A 67 24.51 12.60 -14.38
C GLY A 67 23.46 11.50 -14.39
N VAL A 68 23.91 10.28 -14.70
CA VAL A 68 23.04 9.09 -14.74
C VAL A 68 23.32 8.21 -13.53
N LYS A 69 22.27 7.85 -12.81
CA LYS A 69 22.33 6.88 -11.72
C LYS A 69 21.53 5.63 -12.07
N THR A 70 22.09 4.46 -11.79
CA THR A 70 21.39 3.18 -11.92
C THR A 70 20.91 2.72 -10.54
N GLY A 71 19.63 2.36 -10.43
CA GLY A 71 19.04 1.78 -9.24
C GLY A 71 18.49 0.39 -9.49
N GLN A 72 18.30 -0.36 -8.41
CA GLN A 72 17.66 -1.68 -8.38
C GLN A 72 16.26 -1.55 -7.77
N LEU A 73 15.23 -1.83 -8.56
CA LEU A 73 13.86 -1.84 -8.06
C LEU A 73 13.29 -3.26 -8.07
N PRO A 74 12.95 -3.79 -6.90
CA PRO A 74 12.24 -5.05 -6.83
C PRO A 74 10.83 -4.92 -7.43
N ARG A 75 10.22 -6.04 -7.79
CA ARG A 75 8.83 -6.04 -8.26
C ARG A 75 7.93 -5.29 -7.28
N HIS A 76 7.14 -4.34 -7.82
CA HIS A 76 6.23 -3.46 -7.08
C HIS A 76 6.91 -2.40 -6.21
N GLY A 77 8.21 -2.16 -6.40
CA GLY A 77 8.93 -1.04 -5.78
C GLY A 77 9.33 -1.28 -4.32
N LEU A 78 9.45 -0.18 -3.57
CA LEU A 78 10.24 -0.15 -2.33
C LEU A 78 9.38 -0.12 -1.05
N ILE A 79 8.18 0.49 -1.09
CA ILE A 79 7.47 0.84 0.16
C ILE A 79 6.67 -0.31 0.78
N ARG A 80 6.21 -1.29 -0.02
CA ARG A 80 5.34 -2.38 0.46
C ARG A 80 5.95 -3.29 1.53
N LYS A 81 7.25 -3.22 1.73
CA LYS A 81 8.00 -4.00 2.74
C LYS A 81 8.72 -3.09 3.75
N ARG A 82 8.15 -1.92 4.02
CA ARG A 82 8.70 -0.95 4.97
C ARG A 82 7.65 -0.54 5.99
N GLU A 83 8.11 -0.15 7.17
CA GLU A 83 7.25 0.41 8.20
C GLU A 83 6.84 1.83 7.83
N PHE A 84 5.55 2.10 7.99
CA PHE A 84 4.95 3.43 7.90
C PHE A 84 4.71 3.98 9.30
N GLU A 85 4.82 5.29 9.42
CA GLU A 85 4.43 6.01 10.62
C GLU A 85 2.92 6.28 10.59
N LEU A 86 2.23 6.01 11.69
CA LEU A 86 0.83 6.42 11.87
C LEU A 86 0.81 7.89 12.27
N LYS A 87 0.35 8.76 11.39
CA LYS A 87 0.34 10.23 11.58
C LYS A 87 -0.97 10.74 12.19
N GLU A 88 -2.07 10.08 11.86
CA GLU A 88 -3.41 10.46 12.28
C GLU A 88 -4.25 9.20 12.50
N GLN A 89 -5.05 9.20 13.55
CA GLN A 89 -6.11 8.22 13.77
C GLN A 89 -7.28 8.90 14.49
N THR A 90 -8.45 8.83 13.88
CA THR A 90 -9.74 9.22 14.43
C THR A 90 -10.68 8.00 14.42
N ASP A 91 -11.94 8.17 14.79
CA ASP A 91 -12.93 7.09 14.76
C ASP A 91 -13.25 6.58 13.36
N HIS A 92 -13.03 7.41 12.32
CA HIS A 92 -13.42 7.09 10.94
C HIS A 92 -12.29 7.28 9.93
N ARG A 93 -11.12 7.77 10.34
CA ARG A 93 -10.00 8.07 9.44
C ARG A 93 -8.66 7.72 10.09
N LEU A 94 -7.73 7.23 9.27
CA LEU A 94 -6.31 7.14 9.64
C LEU A 94 -5.41 7.55 8.47
N VAL A 95 -4.19 7.98 8.79
CA VAL A 95 -3.17 8.35 7.81
C VAL A 95 -1.85 7.69 8.17
N PHE A 96 -1.32 6.93 7.24
CA PHE A 96 0.05 6.43 7.27
C PHE A 96 0.96 7.30 6.42
N GLU A 97 2.20 7.48 6.85
CA GLU A 97 3.23 8.22 6.11
C GLU A 97 4.52 7.42 6.03
N ILE A 98 5.19 7.52 4.90
CA ILE A 98 6.56 7.08 4.71
C ILE A 98 7.35 8.12 3.92
N THR A 99 8.61 8.32 4.30
CA THR A 99 9.55 9.17 3.56
C THR A 99 10.73 8.36 3.02
N SER A 100 11.41 8.92 2.02
CA SER A 100 12.71 8.41 1.58
C SER A 100 13.70 8.34 2.75
N ASN A 101 14.60 7.38 2.69
CA ASN A 101 15.74 7.24 3.58
C ASN A 101 16.99 6.85 2.76
N ASP A 102 18.14 6.75 3.39
CA ASP A 102 19.41 6.45 2.72
C ASP A 102 19.35 5.16 1.89
N GLU A 103 18.66 4.11 2.37
CA GLU A 103 18.47 2.86 1.65
C GLU A 103 17.63 3.06 0.38
N SER A 104 16.50 3.77 0.46
CA SER A 104 15.65 4.04 -0.69
C SER A 104 16.36 4.93 -1.72
N LEU A 105 17.14 5.93 -1.27
CA LEU A 105 17.88 6.85 -2.12
C LEU A 105 19.01 6.18 -2.93
N GLN A 106 19.50 5.03 -2.47
CA GLN A 106 20.46 4.22 -3.25
C GLN A 106 19.84 3.70 -4.54
N ASN A 107 18.55 3.34 -4.51
CA ASN A 107 17.85 2.66 -5.60
C ASN A 107 16.80 3.53 -6.32
N TYR A 108 16.33 4.57 -5.66
CA TYR A 108 15.41 5.58 -6.20
C TYR A 108 15.85 6.96 -5.69
N PRO A 109 16.67 7.68 -6.49
CA PRO A 109 17.43 8.84 -6.02
C PRO A 109 16.60 10.13 -5.97
N TYR A 110 15.45 10.07 -5.30
CA TYR A 110 14.54 11.19 -5.09
C TYR A 110 14.08 11.22 -3.65
N HIS A 111 14.11 12.39 -3.04
CA HIS A 111 13.48 12.61 -1.75
C HIS A 111 11.97 12.70 -1.95
N PHE A 112 11.25 11.82 -1.28
CA PHE A 112 9.80 11.73 -1.40
C PHE A 112 9.11 11.58 -0.04
N ARG A 113 7.83 11.90 -0.05
CA ARG A 113 6.87 11.54 0.99
C ARG A 113 5.68 10.87 0.33
N VAL A 114 5.23 9.76 0.88
CA VAL A 114 3.99 9.10 0.51
C VAL A 114 3.09 9.03 1.73
N GLU A 115 1.88 9.55 1.61
CA GLU A 115 0.81 9.40 2.58
C GLU A 115 -0.28 8.50 2.01
N ILE A 116 -0.82 7.62 2.87
CA ILE A 116 -1.97 6.77 2.56
C ILE A 116 -3.03 7.08 3.60
N ALA A 117 -4.11 7.72 3.18
CA ALA A 117 -5.26 8.00 4.03
C ALA A 117 -6.37 6.99 3.75
N TYR A 118 -6.94 6.44 4.81
CA TYR A 118 -8.09 5.55 4.78
C TYR A 118 -9.24 6.22 5.52
N GLU A 119 -10.42 6.25 4.90
CA GLU A 119 -11.64 6.80 5.50
C GLU A 119 -12.74 5.75 5.41
N LEU A 120 -13.41 5.49 6.54
CA LEU A 120 -14.53 4.56 6.66
C LEU A 120 -15.83 5.33 6.86
N LYS A 121 -16.80 5.14 5.94
CA LYS A 121 -18.13 5.75 6.03
C LYS A 121 -19.20 4.75 5.61
N GLY A 122 -20.01 4.27 6.56
CA GLY A 122 -20.96 3.19 6.30
C GLY A 122 -20.22 1.97 5.74
N LYS A 123 -20.61 1.47 4.59
CA LYS A 123 -19.98 0.33 3.91
C LYS A 123 -18.89 0.73 2.90
N GLU A 124 -18.46 1.98 2.92
CA GLU A 124 -17.50 2.53 1.96
C GLU A 124 -16.14 2.77 2.65
N ILE A 125 -15.07 2.30 2.00
CA ILE A 125 -13.68 2.57 2.38
C ILE A 125 -13.06 3.39 1.25
N THR A 126 -12.74 4.66 1.55
CA THR A 126 -12.03 5.53 0.61
C THR A 126 -10.53 5.47 0.91
N ILE A 127 -9.72 5.23 -0.12
CA ILE A 127 -8.25 5.20 -0.03
C ILE A 127 -7.70 6.36 -0.85
N THR A 128 -6.99 7.28 -0.20
CA THR A 128 -6.34 8.41 -0.86
C THR A 128 -4.82 8.27 -0.77
N TYR A 129 -4.15 8.26 -1.91
CA TYR A 129 -2.70 8.32 -2.01
C TYR A 129 -2.25 9.74 -2.30
N ARG A 130 -1.32 10.26 -1.48
CA ARG A 130 -0.65 11.53 -1.73
C ARG A 130 0.84 11.28 -1.88
N VAL A 131 1.38 11.62 -3.05
CA VAL A 131 2.82 11.55 -3.32
C VAL A 131 3.35 12.96 -3.42
N GLN A 132 4.36 13.25 -2.61
CA GLN A 132 5.05 14.54 -2.63
C GLN A 132 6.48 14.36 -3.06
N ASN A 133 6.88 15.09 -4.10
CA ASN A 133 8.26 15.31 -4.47
C ASN A 133 8.86 16.34 -3.51
N LEU A 134 9.93 15.97 -2.81
CA LEU A 134 10.63 16.85 -1.86
C LEU A 134 11.89 17.47 -2.48
N GLU A 135 12.18 17.17 -3.76
CA GLU A 135 13.25 17.85 -4.50
C GLU A 135 12.83 19.27 -4.88
N SER A 136 13.74 20.21 -4.79
CA SER A 136 13.47 21.62 -5.10
C SER A 136 13.35 21.91 -6.60
N ASP A 137 14.07 21.15 -7.42
CA ASP A 137 14.30 21.52 -8.83
C ASP A 137 14.44 20.32 -9.78
N GLN A 138 13.99 19.13 -9.34
CA GLN A 138 14.06 17.90 -10.11
C GLN A 138 12.70 17.20 -10.21
N VAL A 139 12.34 16.78 -11.42
CA VAL A 139 11.12 15.99 -11.64
C VAL A 139 11.34 14.58 -11.12
N MET A 140 10.39 14.10 -10.31
CA MET A 140 10.37 12.76 -9.74
C MET A 140 9.38 11.89 -10.51
N PRO A 141 9.82 10.98 -11.40
CA PRO A 141 8.93 10.05 -12.10
C PRO A 141 8.52 8.90 -11.19
N TYR A 142 7.24 8.60 -11.11
CA TYR A 142 6.73 7.47 -10.32
C TYR A 142 5.46 6.88 -10.90
N PHE A 143 5.16 5.66 -10.46
CA PHE A 143 3.85 5.03 -10.52
C PHE A 143 3.42 4.67 -9.10
N ILE A 144 2.12 4.72 -8.85
CA ILE A 144 1.53 4.28 -7.58
C ILE A 144 0.30 3.43 -7.87
N GLY A 145 0.07 2.42 -7.05
CA GLY A 145 -1.11 1.56 -7.17
C GLY A 145 -1.44 0.82 -5.89
N GLY A 146 -2.71 0.50 -5.72
CA GLY A 146 -3.20 -0.43 -4.72
C GLY A 146 -3.37 -1.82 -5.32
N HIS A 147 -3.07 -2.87 -4.55
CA HIS A 147 -3.19 -4.25 -4.97
C HIS A 147 -3.93 -5.09 -3.92
N PRO A 148 -5.19 -4.72 -3.56
CA PRO A 148 -5.96 -5.50 -2.61
C PRO A 148 -6.39 -6.83 -3.23
N ALA A 149 -6.30 -7.92 -2.45
CA ALA A 149 -6.90 -9.20 -2.78
C ALA A 149 -8.18 -9.39 -1.97
N PHE A 150 -9.27 -9.65 -2.65
CA PHE A 150 -10.55 -9.97 -2.03
C PHE A 150 -10.76 -11.48 -2.01
N ARG A 151 -11.51 -11.97 -1.01
CA ARG A 151 -11.91 -13.37 -0.96
C ARG A 151 -12.97 -13.64 -2.02
N CYS A 152 -12.83 -14.77 -2.66
CA CYS A 152 -13.83 -15.34 -3.57
C CYS A 152 -13.64 -16.87 -3.55
N PRO A 153 -14.67 -17.64 -3.22
CA PRO A 153 -15.96 -17.21 -2.71
C PRO A 153 -15.87 -16.58 -1.31
N LEU A 154 -16.88 -15.82 -0.90
CA LEU A 154 -16.95 -15.20 0.43
C LEU A 154 -17.33 -16.20 1.51
N LEU A 155 -18.31 -17.06 1.23
CA LEU A 155 -18.81 -18.08 2.13
C LEU A 155 -18.35 -19.49 1.71
N ALA A 156 -18.30 -20.39 2.68
CA ALA A 156 -17.76 -21.74 2.46
C ALA A 156 -18.68 -22.66 1.62
N ASP A 157 -19.94 -22.29 1.49
CA ASP A 157 -20.97 -23.00 0.72
C ASP A 157 -21.27 -22.37 -0.64
N GLU A 158 -20.47 -21.40 -1.06
CA GLU A 158 -20.54 -20.73 -2.36
C GLU A 158 -19.43 -21.20 -3.31
N ASP A 159 -19.69 -21.20 -4.60
CA ASP A 159 -18.75 -21.48 -5.66
C ASP A 159 -18.33 -20.22 -6.43
N TYR A 160 -17.23 -20.30 -7.20
CA TYR A 160 -16.76 -19.17 -8.03
C TYR A 160 -17.80 -18.72 -9.07
N GLU A 161 -18.70 -19.61 -9.47
CA GLU A 161 -19.76 -19.33 -10.44
C GLU A 161 -20.90 -18.49 -9.86
N ASP A 162 -20.92 -18.29 -8.54
CA ASP A 162 -21.92 -17.46 -7.84
C ASP A 162 -21.59 -15.94 -7.89
N TYR A 163 -20.42 -15.56 -8.47
CA TYR A 163 -19.88 -14.17 -8.51
C TYR A 163 -19.71 -13.62 -9.92
#